data_16dace95c0814cb1aa3288117f298258
#
_entry.id   16dace95c0814cb1aa3288117f298258
#
_cell.length_a   1.000
_cell.length_b   1.000
_cell.length_c   1.000
_cell.angle_alpha   90.00
_cell.angle_beta   90.00
_cell.angle_gamma   90.00
#
_symmetry.space_group_name_H-M   'P 1'
#
loop_
_entity.id
_entity.type
_entity.pdbx_description
1 polymer ?
#
loop_
_entity_poly.entity_id
_entity_poly.type
_entity_poly.pdbx_seq_one_letter_code
_entity_poly.pdbx_strand_id
1 'polypeptide(L)'
;MKRLTFILFAFFLSAEVSFATGQYPELIIYEGDTLKLLSVPLEGYLGEYDEREDKYPFLKLTCSTALWRSYQALWKLENDELFLVDVFLCADREKSILRNLFELDSPIKAKWFSGKLFVQHGKMIKYHHSGFAQYFEEETVVEIQEGNLMDRQHFVNGYRPGDTGLPSNPDSIIAEVYSRINWDGLPGFSKDYKVFVDLKMGKVDSLTIFRSIAPEVYVQEVQRILTNFPQLRKFYSRGEPLYESYILPVIFSNEQRKRFAR
;
A
#
# COMPACT_ATOMS: atom_id res chain seq x y z
N MET A 1 25.04 -26.82 26.04
CA MET A 1 23.62 -26.65 25.71
C MET A 1 23.09 -25.24 26.04
N LYS A 2 23.36 -24.61 27.19
CA LYS A 2 22.82 -23.27 27.54
C LYS A 2 23.27 -22.10 26.60
N ARG A 3 24.44 -22.17 25.98
CA ARG A 3 24.93 -21.13 25.04
C ARG A 3 24.27 -21.19 23.65
N LEU A 4 23.88 -22.38 23.20
CA LEU A 4 23.19 -22.56 21.91
C LEU A 4 21.76 -22.02 21.96
N THR A 5 21.08 -22.21 23.09
CA THR A 5 19.71 -21.70 23.34
C THR A 5 19.66 -20.17 23.34
N PHE A 6 20.70 -19.51 23.86
CA PHE A 6 20.78 -18.04 23.92
C PHE A 6 20.99 -17.43 22.53
N ILE A 7 21.77 -18.09 21.64
CA ILE A 7 21.99 -17.64 20.26
C ILE A 7 20.73 -17.80 19.43
N LEU A 8 19.97 -18.88 19.61
CA LEU A 8 18.67 -19.06 18.95
C LEU A 8 17.61 -18.03 19.42
N PHE A 9 17.62 -17.66 20.71
CA PHE A 9 16.71 -16.65 21.24
C PHE A 9 17.06 -15.23 20.74
N ALA A 10 18.34 -14.91 20.58
CA ALA A 10 18.80 -13.63 20.00
C ALA A 10 18.42 -13.50 18.52
N PHE A 11 18.37 -14.59 17.78
CA PHE A 11 17.93 -14.59 16.36
C PHE A 11 16.42 -14.32 16.19
N PHE A 12 15.60 -14.68 17.18
CA PHE A 12 14.15 -14.40 17.16
C PHE A 12 13.80 -12.95 17.53
N LEU A 13 14.73 -12.21 18.16
CA LEU A 13 14.51 -10.80 18.55
C LEU A 13 14.83 -9.79 17.43
N SER A 14 15.45 -10.24 16.35
CA SER A 14 15.78 -9.42 15.17
C SER A 14 14.81 -9.67 13.99
N ALA A 15 13.56 -10.06 14.25
CA ALA A 15 12.50 -10.00 13.24
C ALA A 15 12.24 -8.51 12.93
N GLU A 16 13.09 -7.93 12.09
CA GLU A 16 12.82 -6.64 11.49
C GLU A 16 11.50 -6.76 10.73
N VAL A 17 10.56 -5.86 11.01
CA VAL A 17 9.34 -5.72 10.24
C VAL A 17 9.77 -5.25 8.85
N SER A 18 9.96 -6.21 7.94
CA SER A 18 10.23 -5.91 6.54
C SER A 18 8.98 -5.27 5.95
N PHE A 19 8.97 -3.96 5.82
CA PHE A 19 7.95 -3.28 5.03
C PHE A 19 8.19 -3.60 3.57
N ALA A 20 7.21 -4.23 2.91
CA ALA A 20 7.26 -4.45 1.48
C ALA A 20 7.31 -3.08 0.78
N THR A 21 8.28 -2.92 -0.13
CA THR A 21 8.42 -1.67 -0.91
C THR A 21 7.26 -1.55 -1.89
N GLY A 22 6.66 -0.36 -2.02
CA GLY A 22 5.65 -0.10 -3.05
C GLY A 22 6.23 -0.33 -4.44
N GLN A 23 5.44 -0.97 -5.30
CA GLN A 23 5.87 -1.35 -6.64
C GLN A 23 5.97 -0.14 -7.57
N TYR A 24 6.99 -0.16 -8.43
CA TYR A 24 7.18 0.86 -9.46
C TYR A 24 6.11 0.71 -10.55
N PRO A 25 5.38 1.78 -10.94
CA PRO A 25 4.33 1.70 -11.95
C PRO A 25 4.88 1.47 -13.35
N GLU A 26 4.09 0.87 -14.22
CA GLU A 26 4.28 0.98 -15.66
C GLU A 26 3.75 2.32 -16.18
N LEU A 27 3.88 2.57 -17.47
CA LEU A 27 3.40 3.78 -18.12
C LEU A 27 2.35 3.43 -19.17
N ILE A 28 1.39 4.34 -19.38
CA ILE A 28 0.39 4.23 -20.44
C ILE A 28 0.17 5.57 -21.10
N ILE A 29 0.15 5.59 -22.43
CA ILE A 29 -0.36 6.71 -23.24
C ILE A 29 -1.88 6.54 -23.31
N TYR A 30 -2.58 7.43 -22.62
CA TYR A 30 -4.03 7.42 -22.50
C TYR A 30 -4.58 8.83 -22.75
N GLU A 31 -5.46 8.96 -23.75
CA GLU A 31 -6.04 10.26 -24.18
C GLU A 31 -4.99 11.36 -24.49
N GLY A 32 -3.82 10.96 -24.97
CA GLY A 32 -2.72 11.86 -25.33
C GLY A 32 -1.68 12.12 -24.26
N ASP A 33 -1.97 11.78 -23.00
CA ASP A 33 -1.05 11.94 -21.89
C ASP A 33 -0.32 10.64 -21.52
N THR A 34 0.92 10.76 -21.02
CA THR A 34 1.65 9.63 -20.46
C THR A 34 1.41 9.57 -18.97
N LEU A 35 0.67 8.57 -18.54
CA LEU A 35 0.18 8.38 -17.17
C LEU A 35 0.80 7.14 -16.51
N LYS A 36 0.72 7.07 -15.19
CA LYS A 36 1.13 5.88 -14.43
C LYS A 36 0.07 4.80 -14.56
N LEU A 37 0.53 3.57 -14.78
CA LEU A 37 -0.29 2.36 -14.85
C LEU A 37 0.04 1.44 -13.67
N LEU A 38 -0.90 1.22 -12.78
CA LEU A 38 -0.74 0.31 -11.64
C LEU A 38 -1.20 -1.12 -11.98
N SER A 39 -0.82 -1.59 -13.15
CA SER A 39 -1.04 -2.93 -13.68
C SER A 39 0.20 -3.39 -14.43
N VAL A 40 0.36 -4.69 -14.61
CA VAL A 40 1.53 -5.31 -15.25
C VAL A 40 1.10 -6.28 -16.36
N PRO A 41 0.51 -5.78 -17.46
CA PRO A 41 -0.08 -6.66 -18.48
C PRO A 41 0.93 -7.57 -19.20
N LEU A 42 2.22 -7.21 -19.20
CA LEU A 42 3.27 -8.00 -19.84
C LEU A 42 3.60 -9.29 -19.07
N GLU A 43 3.32 -9.34 -17.77
CA GLU A 43 3.59 -10.53 -16.94
C GLU A 43 2.87 -11.77 -17.47
N GLY A 44 1.63 -11.63 -17.96
CA GLY A 44 0.89 -12.74 -18.57
C GLY A 44 1.51 -13.30 -19.84
N TYR A 45 2.28 -12.50 -20.58
CA TYR A 45 3.03 -12.94 -21.76
C TYR A 45 4.36 -13.61 -21.39
N LEU A 46 5.05 -13.08 -20.40
CA LEU A 46 6.37 -13.55 -19.98
C LEU A 46 6.32 -14.92 -19.28
N GLY A 47 5.15 -15.34 -18.73
CA GLY A 47 4.97 -16.61 -18.03
C GLY A 47 5.51 -16.59 -16.59
N GLU A 48 5.60 -17.76 -15.99
CA GLU A 48 6.08 -17.94 -14.62
C GLU A 48 7.53 -17.46 -14.45
N TYR A 49 7.84 -16.95 -13.25
CA TYR A 49 9.14 -16.31 -12.97
C TYR A 49 10.33 -17.26 -13.22
N ASP A 50 10.23 -18.50 -12.78
CA ASP A 50 11.32 -19.49 -12.89
C ASP A 50 11.63 -19.87 -14.35
N GLU A 51 10.61 -19.99 -15.20
CA GLU A 51 10.76 -20.27 -16.63
C GLU A 51 11.28 -19.05 -17.41
N ARG A 52 10.96 -17.84 -16.93
CA ARG A 52 11.37 -16.57 -17.53
C ARG A 52 12.88 -16.37 -17.55
N GLU A 53 13.56 -16.76 -16.49
CA GLU A 53 15.01 -16.60 -16.38
C GLU A 53 15.80 -17.35 -17.46
N ASP A 54 15.32 -18.50 -17.87
CA ASP A 54 15.94 -19.28 -18.95
C ASP A 54 15.59 -18.73 -20.34
N LYS A 55 14.33 -18.30 -20.52
CA LYS A 55 13.85 -17.78 -21.81
C LYS A 55 14.33 -16.35 -22.09
N TYR A 56 14.41 -15.51 -21.05
CA TYR A 56 14.77 -14.10 -21.14
C TYR A 56 15.89 -13.73 -20.14
N PRO A 57 17.13 -14.23 -20.34
CA PRO A 57 18.22 -14.06 -19.36
C PRO A 57 18.60 -12.59 -19.09
N PHE A 58 18.25 -11.66 -19.98
CA PHE A 58 18.43 -10.21 -19.77
C PHE A 58 17.47 -9.61 -18.74
N LEU A 59 16.43 -10.33 -18.32
CA LEU A 59 15.50 -9.91 -17.26
C LEU A 59 15.95 -10.35 -15.84
N LYS A 60 17.11 -11.01 -15.71
CA LYS A 60 17.64 -11.46 -14.40
C LYS A 60 18.09 -10.33 -13.47
N LEU A 61 18.40 -9.15 -14.01
CA LEU A 61 18.98 -8.04 -13.24
C LEU A 61 17.90 -7.24 -12.54
N THR A 62 17.60 -7.57 -11.30
CA THR A 62 16.73 -6.78 -10.42
C THR A 62 17.45 -5.54 -9.93
N CYS A 63 16.98 -4.34 -10.25
CA CYS A 63 17.59 -3.08 -9.84
C CYS A 63 17.17 -2.63 -8.44
N SER A 64 15.98 -3.01 -8.01
CA SER A 64 15.45 -2.73 -6.69
C SER A 64 14.25 -3.62 -6.35
N THR A 65 13.95 -3.74 -5.06
CA THR A 65 12.74 -4.44 -4.60
C THR A 65 11.44 -3.79 -5.09
N ALA A 66 11.47 -2.49 -5.42
CA ALA A 66 10.33 -1.78 -6.00
C ALA A 66 10.10 -2.12 -7.48
N LEU A 67 11.11 -2.64 -8.18
CA LEU A 67 11.05 -3.03 -9.60
C LEU A 67 11.61 -4.44 -9.77
N TRP A 68 11.03 -5.41 -9.04
CA TRP A 68 11.46 -6.81 -9.02
C TRP A 68 11.40 -7.48 -10.40
N ARG A 69 10.50 -7.05 -11.26
CA ARG A 69 10.33 -7.59 -12.61
C ARG A 69 11.40 -7.13 -13.60
N SER A 70 12.35 -6.26 -13.18
CA SER A 70 13.54 -5.82 -13.93
C SER A 70 13.27 -4.92 -15.14
N TYR A 71 12.01 -4.64 -15.47
CA TYR A 71 11.61 -3.80 -16.60
C TYR A 71 10.50 -2.82 -16.21
N GLN A 72 10.33 -1.79 -17.05
CA GLN A 72 9.16 -0.92 -17.10
C GLN A 72 8.62 -0.92 -18.53
N ALA A 73 7.33 -1.20 -18.70
CA ALA A 73 6.68 -1.17 -20.00
C ALA A 73 5.95 0.16 -20.24
N LEU A 74 5.89 0.57 -21.50
CA LEU A 74 5.08 1.67 -22.01
C LEU A 74 3.95 1.08 -22.86
N TRP A 75 2.74 1.38 -22.45
CA TRP A 75 1.51 0.95 -23.11
C TRP A 75 0.85 2.10 -23.85
N LYS A 76 -0.09 1.80 -24.74
CA LYS A 76 -0.98 2.76 -25.40
C LYS A 76 -2.36 2.16 -25.55
N LEU A 77 -3.38 2.90 -25.14
CA LEU A 77 -4.76 2.59 -25.51
C LEU A 77 -5.16 3.49 -26.68
N GLU A 78 -5.41 2.90 -27.82
CA GLU A 78 -5.75 3.63 -29.05
C GLU A 78 -6.78 2.85 -29.85
N ASN A 79 -7.82 3.53 -30.35
CA ASN A 79 -8.92 2.93 -31.12
C ASN A 79 -9.56 1.71 -30.42
N ASP A 80 -9.75 1.80 -29.09
CA ASP A 80 -10.26 0.75 -28.23
C ASP A 80 -9.40 -0.54 -28.23
N GLU A 81 -8.11 -0.43 -28.52
CA GLU A 81 -7.16 -1.52 -28.48
C GLU A 81 -5.95 -1.17 -27.61
N LEU A 82 -5.48 -2.16 -26.84
CA LEU A 82 -4.27 -2.04 -26.01
C LEU A 82 -3.04 -2.49 -26.78
N PHE A 83 -2.05 -1.61 -26.84
CA PHE A 83 -0.76 -1.87 -27.46
C PHE A 83 0.38 -1.78 -26.45
N LEU A 84 1.33 -2.69 -26.53
CA LEU A 84 2.66 -2.54 -25.97
C LEU A 84 3.49 -1.70 -26.94
N VAL A 85 3.92 -0.52 -26.50
CA VAL A 85 4.69 0.43 -27.31
C VAL A 85 6.17 0.18 -27.15
N ASP A 86 6.62 0.00 -25.89
CA ASP A 86 8.03 -0.22 -25.60
C ASP A 86 8.23 -0.92 -24.25
N VAL A 87 9.43 -1.47 -24.03
CA VAL A 87 9.87 -2.08 -22.77
C VAL A 87 11.31 -1.66 -22.50
N PHE A 88 11.57 -1.14 -21.32
CA PHE A 88 12.88 -0.67 -20.88
C PHE A 88 13.39 -1.46 -19.71
N LEU A 89 14.65 -1.85 -19.71
CA LEU A 89 15.29 -2.45 -18.55
C LEU A 89 15.47 -1.42 -17.43
N CYS A 90 15.37 -1.86 -16.20
CA CYS A 90 15.65 -1.01 -15.06
C CYS A 90 17.11 -0.52 -15.01
N ALA A 91 18.04 -1.30 -15.53
CA ALA A 91 19.46 -0.97 -15.56
C ALA A 91 19.82 0.04 -16.69
N ASP A 92 19.01 0.11 -17.74
CA ASP A 92 19.23 0.99 -18.89
C ASP A 92 17.88 1.43 -19.46
N ARG A 93 17.38 2.56 -18.97
CA ARG A 93 16.05 3.07 -19.33
C ARG A 93 16.01 3.76 -20.71
N GLU A 94 17.13 3.94 -21.35
CA GLU A 94 17.21 4.54 -22.69
C GLU A 94 17.17 3.48 -23.78
N LYS A 95 17.46 2.22 -23.39
CA LYS A 95 17.52 1.10 -24.33
C LYS A 95 16.24 0.29 -24.33
N SER A 96 15.53 0.30 -25.47
CA SER A 96 14.41 -0.60 -25.73
C SER A 96 14.85 -2.06 -25.79
N ILE A 97 14.03 -2.94 -25.17
CA ILE A 97 14.16 -4.39 -25.30
C ILE A 97 12.96 -5.02 -26.02
N LEU A 98 12.09 -4.22 -26.64
CA LEU A 98 10.90 -4.71 -27.32
C LEU A 98 11.27 -5.76 -28.39
N ARG A 99 12.29 -5.48 -29.18
CA ARG A 99 12.82 -6.39 -30.21
C ARG A 99 13.35 -7.71 -29.65
N ASN A 100 13.92 -7.67 -28.46
CA ASN A 100 14.41 -8.89 -27.80
C ASN A 100 13.27 -9.80 -27.34
N LEU A 101 12.09 -9.24 -27.08
CA LEU A 101 10.90 -9.99 -26.63
C LEU A 101 10.05 -10.50 -27.80
N PHE A 102 9.89 -9.69 -28.87
CA PHE A 102 8.91 -9.93 -29.94
C PHE A 102 9.48 -10.01 -31.34
N GLU A 103 10.79 -9.80 -31.51
CA GLU A 103 11.46 -9.71 -32.82
C GLU A 103 10.91 -8.57 -33.73
N LEU A 104 10.19 -7.60 -33.13
CA LEU A 104 9.53 -6.47 -33.78
C LEU A 104 9.92 -5.17 -33.07
N ASP A 105 9.93 -4.06 -33.83
CA ASP A 105 10.20 -2.70 -33.34
C ASP A 105 8.93 -1.80 -33.33
N SER A 106 7.77 -2.35 -33.66
CA SER A 106 6.50 -1.63 -33.74
C SER A 106 5.61 -1.95 -32.55
N PRO A 107 4.65 -1.07 -32.21
CA PRO A 107 3.67 -1.37 -31.18
C PRO A 107 2.96 -2.69 -31.43
N ILE A 108 2.80 -3.51 -30.38
CA ILE A 108 2.27 -4.87 -30.44
C ILE A 108 0.94 -4.91 -29.72
N LYS A 109 -0.14 -5.28 -30.42
CA LYS A 109 -1.45 -5.48 -29.78
C LYS A 109 -1.38 -6.58 -28.71
N ALA A 110 -1.80 -6.26 -27.52
CA ALA A 110 -1.72 -7.12 -26.33
C ALA A 110 -2.80 -8.22 -26.30
N LYS A 111 -2.90 -9.05 -27.35
CA LYS A 111 -3.92 -10.12 -27.46
C LYS A 111 -3.86 -11.14 -26.32
N TRP A 112 -2.73 -11.27 -25.65
CA TRP A 112 -2.55 -12.16 -24.48
C TRP A 112 -3.18 -11.60 -23.20
N PHE A 113 -3.56 -10.30 -23.17
CA PHE A 113 -4.02 -9.67 -21.96
C PHE A 113 -5.54 -9.58 -21.90
N SER A 114 -6.11 -10.16 -20.84
CA SER A 114 -7.49 -9.94 -20.40
C SER A 114 -7.47 -9.61 -18.90
N GLY A 115 -8.05 -8.48 -18.53
CA GLY A 115 -8.03 -8.00 -17.15
C GLY A 115 -8.26 -6.51 -17.02
N LYS A 116 -7.99 -5.96 -15.83
CA LYS A 116 -8.19 -4.54 -15.53
C LYS A 116 -6.87 -3.77 -15.54
N LEU A 117 -6.91 -2.62 -16.17
CA LEU A 117 -5.86 -1.61 -16.12
C LEU A 117 -6.29 -0.52 -15.15
N PHE A 118 -5.34 -0.04 -14.32
CA PHE A 118 -5.56 1.02 -13.34
C PHE A 118 -4.74 2.24 -13.72
N VAL A 119 -5.33 3.14 -14.50
CA VAL A 119 -4.70 4.36 -15.01
C VAL A 119 -4.86 5.48 -13.99
N GLN A 120 -3.75 6.09 -13.57
CA GLN A 120 -3.72 7.07 -12.49
C GLN A 120 -3.66 8.49 -13.02
N HIS A 121 -4.50 9.38 -12.48
CA HIS A 121 -4.55 10.81 -12.82
C HIS A 121 -4.28 11.69 -11.60
N GLY A 122 -3.74 12.87 -11.83
CA GLY A 122 -3.47 13.84 -10.77
C GLY A 122 -2.32 13.46 -9.85
N LYS A 123 -2.38 13.94 -8.61
CA LYS A 123 -1.35 13.74 -7.60
C LYS A 123 -1.60 12.47 -6.79
N MET A 124 -0.52 11.85 -6.32
CA MET A 124 -0.63 10.77 -5.33
C MET A 124 -1.04 11.37 -3.98
N ILE A 125 -2.17 10.90 -3.44
CA ILE A 125 -2.78 11.41 -2.21
C ILE A 125 -2.68 10.45 -1.03
N LYS A 126 -2.36 9.17 -1.27
CA LYS A 126 -2.11 8.18 -0.23
C LYS A 126 -1.15 7.11 -0.72
N TYR A 127 -0.29 6.62 0.17
CA TYR A 127 0.70 5.60 -0.15
C TYR A 127 0.81 4.58 0.99
N HIS A 128 0.83 3.31 0.64
CA HIS A 128 1.19 2.22 1.54
C HIS A 128 2.39 1.47 0.99
N HIS A 129 3.28 1.04 1.87
CA HIS A 129 4.46 0.24 1.52
C HIS A 129 4.07 -1.22 1.21
N SER A 130 3.18 -1.43 0.22
CA SER A 130 2.72 -2.77 -0.16
C SER A 130 2.24 -2.79 -1.61
N GLY A 131 2.87 -3.57 -2.46
CA GLY A 131 2.46 -3.76 -3.85
C GLY A 131 2.21 -2.44 -4.60
N PHE A 132 1.10 -2.35 -5.30
CA PHE A 132 0.62 -1.13 -5.97
C PHE A 132 -0.35 -0.29 -5.12
N ALA A 133 -0.22 -0.34 -3.80
CA ALA A 133 -1.08 0.43 -2.89
C ALA A 133 -0.70 1.93 -2.88
N GLN A 134 -0.78 2.54 -4.05
CA GLN A 134 -0.61 3.96 -4.32
C GLN A 134 -1.96 4.50 -4.79
N TYR A 135 -2.46 5.57 -4.16
CA TYR A 135 -3.76 6.15 -4.47
C TYR A 135 -3.56 7.57 -4.98
N PHE A 136 -4.13 7.85 -6.13
CA PHE A 136 -4.07 9.15 -6.79
C PHE A 136 -5.42 9.87 -6.65
N GLU A 137 -5.45 11.17 -6.93
CA GLU A 137 -6.69 11.97 -6.87
C GLU A 137 -7.79 11.34 -7.70
N GLU A 138 -7.44 10.83 -8.89
CA GLU A 138 -8.38 10.22 -9.81
C GLU A 138 -7.79 8.94 -10.42
N GLU A 139 -8.64 8.02 -10.81
CA GLU A 139 -8.26 6.76 -11.43
C GLU A 139 -9.28 6.36 -12.48
N THR A 140 -8.80 5.91 -13.64
CA THR A 140 -9.63 5.24 -14.63
C THR A 140 -9.34 3.75 -14.62
N VAL A 141 -10.36 2.95 -14.35
CA VAL A 141 -10.32 1.49 -14.47
C VAL A 141 -10.79 1.13 -15.86
N VAL A 142 -9.92 0.46 -16.61
CA VAL A 142 -10.17 0.04 -18.00
C VAL A 142 -10.23 -1.48 -18.03
N GLU A 143 -11.32 -2.06 -18.48
CA GLU A 143 -11.48 -3.50 -18.65
C GLU A 143 -11.09 -3.91 -20.06
N ILE A 144 -10.14 -4.84 -20.18
CA ILE A 144 -9.60 -5.33 -21.45
C ILE A 144 -9.92 -6.82 -21.59
N GLN A 145 -10.29 -7.24 -22.78
CA GLN A 145 -10.41 -8.65 -23.17
C GLN A 145 -9.64 -8.89 -24.47
N GLU A 146 -8.65 -9.79 -24.43
CA GLU A 146 -7.78 -10.13 -25.56
C GLU A 146 -7.24 -8.88 -26.28
N GLY A 147 -6.82 -7.89 -25.47
CA GLY A 147 -6.27 -6.62 -25.97
C GLY A 147 -7.32 -5.62 -26.51
N ASN A 148 -8.63 -5.89 -26.35
CA ASN A 148 -9.69 -4.96 -26.74
C ASN A 148 -10.33 -4.34 -25.51
N LEU A 149 -10.68 -3.05 -25.59
CA LEU A 149 -11.42 -2.33 -24.57
C LEU A 149 -12.86 -2.85 -24.51
N MET A 150 -13.29 -3.23 -23.31
CA MET A 150 -14.66 -3.67 -23.02
C MET A 150 -15.45 -2.62 -22.25
N ASP A 151 -14.84 -2.01 -21.23
CA ASP A 151 -15.47 -1.00 -20.38
C ASP A 151 -14.42 -0.06 -19.79
N ARG A 152 -14.86 1.13 -19.38
CA ARG A 152 -14.05 2.08 -18.60
C ARG A 152 -14.90 2.81 -17.58
N GLN A 153 -14.35 2.95 -16.39
CA GLN A 153 -14.99 3.66 -15.29
C GLN A 153 -14.00 4.63 -14.67
N HIS A 154 -14.42 5.87 -14.48
CA HIS A 154 -13.61 6.90 -13.85
C HIS A 154 -14.03 7.10 -12.40
N PHE A 155 -13.06 7.26 -11.50
CA PHE A 155 -13.27 7.41 -10.07
C PHE A 155 -12.48 8.59 -9.53
N VAL A 156 -13.08 9.32 -8.59
CA VAL A 156 -12.41 10.29 -7.74
C VAL A 156 -12.15 9.62 -6.39
N ASN A 157 -10.89 9.58 -5.99
CA ASN A 157 -10.45 8.96 -4.73
C ASN A 157 -10.28 10.02 -3.63
N GLY A 158 -10.22 9.57 -2.38
CA GLY A 158 -9.96 10.46 -1.24
C GLY A 158 -11.10 10.51 -0.24
N TYR A 159 -11.08 11.52 0.61
CA TYR A 159 -12.13 11.79 1.58
C TYR A 159 -13.31 12.48 0.89
N ARG A 160 -14.54 12.10 1.26
CA ARG A 160 -15.73 12.74 0.70
C ARG A 160 -15.88 14.17 1.23
N PRO A 161 -16.30 15.14 0.38
CA PRO A 161 -16.67 16.46 0.85
C PRO A 161 -17.75 16.38 1.93
N GLY A 162 -17.58 17.13 3.02
CA GLY A 162 -18.54 17.14 4.14
C GLY A 162 -18.32 16.07 5.22
N ASP A 163 -17.40 15.11 5.05
CA ASP A 163 -17.01 14.22 6.14
C ASP A 163 -16.35 14.99 7.29
N THR A 164 -16.96 14.95 8.48
CA THR A 164 -16.53 15.72 9.66
C THR A 164 -15.77 14.90 10.70
N GLY A 165 -15.55 13.62 10.45
CA GLY A 165 -14.85 12.74 11.38
C GLY A 165 -13.35 13.02 11.52
N LEU A 166 -12.72 12.33 12.48
CA LEU A 166 -11.27 12.36 12.67
C LEU A 166 -10.57 11.73 11.44
N PRO A 167 -9.46 12.32 10.93
CA PRO A 167 -8.69 11.69 9.85
C PRO A 167 -8.27 10.26 10.19
N SER A 168 -8.49 9.35 9.26
CA SER A 168 -8.24 7.91 9.44
C SER A 168 -6.76 7.54 9.20
N ASN A 169 -5.84 8.28 9.80
CA ASN A 169 -4.42 7.94 9.80
C ASN A 169 -3.93 7.62 11.23
N PRO A 170 -2.96 6.71 11.39
CA PRO A 170 -2.46 6.27 12.69
C PRO A 170 -2.06 7.41 13.63
N ASP A 171 -1.39 8.45 13.11
CA ASP A 171 -0.87 9.56 13.93
C ASP A 171 -2.01 10.40 14.52
N SER A 172 -3.04 10.72 13.72
CA SER A 172 -4.22 11.45 14.20
C SER A 172 -5.00 10.66 15.23
N ILE A 173 -5.14 9.35 15.02
CA ILE A 173 -5.88 8.47 15.92
C ILE A 173 -5.15 8.32 17.25
N ILE A 174 -3.84 8.10 17.24
CA ILE A 174 -3.07 7.97 18.47
C ILE A 174 -2.99 9.29 19.25
N ALA A 175 -2.89 10.44 18.54
CA ALA A 175 -2.93 11.75 19.16
C ALA A 175 -4.28 12.01 19.84
N GLU A 176 -5.39 11.63 19.22
CA GLU A 176 -6.73 11.72 19.79
C GLU A 176 -6.87 10.82 21.02
N VAL A 177 -6.35 9.59 20.99
CA VAL A 177 -6.34 8.72 22.17
C VAL A 177 -5.60 9.40 23.31
N TYR A 178 -4.37 9.92 23.08
CA TYR A 178 -3.57 10.58 24.10
C TYR A 178 -4.24 11.84 24.68
N SER A 179 -4.93 12.61 23.86
CA SER A 179 -5.64 13.82 24.32
C SER A 179 -6.81 13.54 25.26
N ARG A 180 -7.33 12.30 25.24
CA ARG A 180 -8.49 11.84 26.03
C ARG A 180 -8.12 11.07 27.29
N ILE A 181 -6.84 10.72 27.47
CA ILE A 181 -6.37 10.03 28.68
C ILE A 181 -6.49 10.95 29.88
N ASN A 182 -7.13 10.46 30.95
CA ASN A 182 -7.13 11.13 32.25
C ASN A 182 -5.82 10.83 33.00
N TRP A 183 -4.77 11.56 32.62
CA TRP A 183 -3.42 11.36 33.13
C TRP A 183 -3.31 11.53 34.63
N ASP A 184 -4.09 12.41 35.25
CA ASP A 184 -4.05 12.70 36.69
C ASP A 184 -4.73 11.58 37.49
N GLY A 185 -5.69 10.90 36.91
CA GLY A 185 -6.38 9.75 37.52
C GLY A 185 -5.59 8.45 37.47
N LEU A 186 -4.47 8.41 36.74
CA LEU A 186 -3.65 7.22 36.60
C LEU A 186 -2.50 7.18 37.63
N PRO A 187 -2.14 5.99 38.14
CA PRO A 187 -0.97 5.83 39.03
C PRO A 187 0.32 6.25 38.32
N GLY A 188 1.39 6.42 39.11
CA GLY A 188 2.72 6.69 38.57
C GLY A 188 3.30 5.50 37.81
N PHE A 189 4.23 5.78 36.90
CA PHE A 189 4.88 4.76 36.07
C PHE A 189 6.23 4.37 36.68
N SER A 190 6.43 3.07 36.98
CA SER A 190 7.74 2.51 37.32
C SER A 190 8.53 2.10 36.08
N LYS A 191 7.83 1.91 34.96
CA LYS A 191 8.34 1.58 33.61
C LYS A 191 7.27 1.95 32.60
N ASP A 192 7.61 1.88 31.31
CA ASP A 192 6.63 2.07 30.25
C ASP A 192 5.67 0.87 30.17
N TYR A 193 4.38 1.18 30.07
CA TYR A 193 3.31 0.21 29.81
C TYR A 193 2.75 0.42 28.41
N LYS A 194 2.28 -0.68 27.79
CA LYS A 194 1.73 -0.63 26.41
C LYS A 194 0.40 -1.35 26.34
N VAL A 195 -0.57 -0.68 25.75
CA VAL A 195 -1.86 -1.26 25.34
C VAL A 195 -1.93 -1.16 23.82
N PHE A 196 -2.10 -2.28 23.13
CA PHE A 196 -2.18 -2.33 21.68
C PHE A 196 -3.64 -2.31 21.25
N VAL A 197 -4.00 -1.32 20.43
CA VAL A 197 -5.33 -1.15 19.86
C VAL A 197 -5.30 -1.66 18.42
N ASP A 198 -6.19 -2.60 18.11
CA ASP A 198 -6.47 -3.05 16.75
C ASP A 198 -7.51 -2.11 16.14
N LEU A 199 -7.09 -1.37 15.14
CA LEU A 199 -7.93 -0.49 14.35
C LEU A 199 -8.18 -1.14 12.99
N LYS A 200 -9.43 -1.35 12.64
CA LYS A 200 -9.87 -1.75 11.30
C LYS A 200 -10.83 -0.72 10.76
N MET A 201 -10.56 -0.27 9.55
CA MET A 201 -11.37 0.70 8.83
C MET A 201 -11.87 0.10 7.52
N GLY A 202 -13.06 0.48 7.08
CA GLY A 202 -13.64 -0.05 5.85
C GLY A 202 -15.13 0.24 5.78
N LYS A 203 -15.94 -0.73 5.38
CA LYS A 203 -17.41 -0.62 5.40
C LYS A 203 -17.92 -0.46 6.85
N VAL A 204 -17.33 -1.22 7.76
CA VAL A 204 -17.54 -1.12 9.21
C VAL A 204 -16.21 -0.91 9.89
N ASP A 205 -16.12 0.13 10.73
CA ASP A 205 -14.91 0.43 11.48
C ASP A 205 -14.96 -0.23 12.85
N SER A 206 -13.82 -0.66 13.35
CA SER A 206 -13.70 -1.18 14.72
C SER A 206 -12.39 -0.73 15.36
N LEU A 207 -12.48 -0.35 16.63
CA LEU A 207 -11.35 -0.10 17.52
C LEU A 207 -11.49 -1.00 18.74
N THR A 208 -10.57 -1.91 18.92
CA THR A 208 -10.59 -2.88 20.03
C THR A 208 -9.22 -3.05 20.62
N ILE A 209 -9.15 -3.48 21.89
CA ILE A 209 -7.88 -3.82 22.51
C ILE A 209 -7.47 -5.20 22.02
N PHE A 210 -6.33 -5.25 21.31
CA PHE A 210 -5.77 -6.49 20.78
C PHE A 210 -4.91 -7.24 21.83
N ARG A 211 -4.07 -6.48 22.55
CA ARG A 211 -3.13 -7.03 23.55
C ARG A 211 -2.75 -5.94 24.54
N SER A 212 -2.39 -6.36 25.76
CA SER A 212 -1.87 -5.43 26.77
C SER A 212 -0.62 -6.01 27.45
N ILE A 213 0.34 -5.11 27.74
CA ILE A 213 1.50 -5.33 28.62
C ILE A 213 1.45 -4.21 29.67
N ALA A 214 0.29 -4.04 30.30
CA ALA A 214 0.01 -2.98 31.25
C ALA A 214 -0.90 -3.51 32.38
N PRO A 215 -0.83 -2.93 33.59
CA PRO A 215 -1.83 -3.14 34.63
C PRO A 215 -3.22 -2.77 34.13
N GLU A 216 -4.23 -3.42 34.70
CA GLU A 216 -5.65 -3.33 34.32
C GLU A 216 -6.17 -1.89 34.29
N VAL A 217 -5.73 -1.02 35.17
CA VAL A 217 -6.16 0.39 35.23
C VAL A 217 -5.86 1.15 33.92
N TYR A 218 -4.76 0.85 33.22
CA TYR A 218 -4.43 1.46 31.94
C TYR A 218 -5.25 0.87 30.80
N VAL A 219 -5.55 -0.43 30.89
CA VAL A 219 -6.42 -1.12 29.93
C VAL A 219 -7.84 -0.55 29.99
N GLN A 220 -8.37 -0.38 31.19
CA GLN A 220 -9.70 0.20 31.42
C GLN A 220 -9.78 1.65 30.92
N GLU A 221 -8.72 2.43 31.11
CA GLU A 221 -8.68 3.81 30.58
C GLU A 221 -8.71 3.83 29.07
N VAL A 222 -7.93 2.98 28.38
CA VAL A 222 -8.03 2.85 26.92
C VAL A 222 -9.42 2.40 26.49
N GLN A 223 -9.99 1.39 27.15
CA GLN A 223 -11.34 0.91 26.84
C GLN A 223 -12.40 1.99 26.99
N ARG A 224 -12.32 2.84 28.05
CA ARG A 224 -13.20 4.00 28.26
C ARG A 224 -13.13 4.97 27.07
N ILE A 225 -11.91 5.23 26.58
CA ILE A 225 -11.69 6.13 25.43
C ILE A 225 -12.29 5.54 24.16
N LEU A 226 -12.00 4.25 23.87
CA LEU A 226 -12.47 3.59 22.65
C LEU A 226 -14.01 3.49 22.59
N THR A 227 -14.68 3.31 23.73
CA THR A 227 -16.15 3.27 23.80
C THR A 227 -16.81 4.56 23.30
N ASN A 228 -16.15 5.71 23.49
CA ASN A 228 -16.64 7.03 23.07
C ASN A 228 -15.73 7.69 22.03
N PHE A 229 -15.09 6.88 21.19
CA PHE A 229 -14.16 7.39 20.18
C PHE A 229 -14.93 8.13 19.07
N PRO A 230 -14.41 9.24 18.54
CA PRO A 230 -15.07 9.97 17.47
C PRO A 230 -15.14 9.12 16.20
N GLN A 231 -16.14 9.41 15.37
CA GLN A 231 -16.27 8.80 14.06
C GLN A 231 -15.02 9.11 13.22
N LEU A 232 -14.53 8.09 12.51
CA LEU A 232 -13.42 8.24 11.58
C LEU A 232 -13.91 8.63 10.19
N ARG A 233 -13.18 9.53 9.54
CA ARG A 233 -13.40 9.83 8.13
C ARG A 233 -12.94 8.66 7.28
N LYS A 234 -13.72 8.27 6.30
CA LYS A 234 -13.40 7.16 5.40
C LYS A 234 -12.69 7.65 4.16
N PHE A 235 -11.54 7.05 3.87
CA PHE A 235 -10.89 7.22 2.57
C PHE A 235 -11.54 6.28 1.57
N TYR A 236 -11.94 6.82 0.41
CA TYR A 236 -12.58 6.05 -0.66
C TYR A 236 -11.60 5.82 -1.80
N SER A 237 -11.63 4.63 -2.36
CA SER A 237 -10.95 4.27 -3.59
C SER A 237 -11.91 3.49 -4.48
N ARG A 238 -12.05 3.88 -5.73
CA ARG A 238 -12.99 3.26 -6.69
C ARG A 238 -14.43 3.19 -6.18
N GLY A 239 -14.85 4.25 -5.50
CA GLY A 239 -16.20 4.35 -4.94
C GLY A 239 -16.46 3.61 -3.63
N GLU A 240 -15.54 2.74 -3.19
CA GLU A 240 -15.66 1.95 -1.97
C GLU A 240 -14.75 2.48 -0.85
N PRO A 241 -15.15 2.37 0.42
CA PRO A 241 -14.28 2.67 1.54
C PRO A 241 -13.05 1.77 1.51
N LEU A 242 -11.85 2.38 1.57
CA LEU A 242 -10.60 1.64 1.61
C LEU A 242 -10.50 0.84 2.91
N TYR A 243 -10.23 -0.46 2.78
CA TYR A 243 -9.94 -1.28 3.94
C TYR A 243 -8.50 -1.02 4.42
N GLU A 244 -8.37 -0.70 5.70
CA GLU A 244 -7.08 -0.49 6.37
C GLU A 244 -7.10 -1.15 7.75
N SER A 245 -5.97 -1.67 8.17
CA SER A 245 -5.81 -2.27 9.50
C SER A 245 -4.48 -1.86 10.10
N TYR A 246 -4.50 -1.44 11.36
CA TYR A 246 -3.32 -0.99 12.10
C TYR A 246 -3.34 -1.53 13.51
N ILE A 247 -2.18 -1.93 14.02
CA ILE A 247 -1.97 -2.17 15.46
C ILE A 247 -1.28 -0.95 16.04
N LEU A 248 -2.00 -0.18 16.84
CA LEU A 248 -1.56 1.10 17.39
C LEU A 248 -1.11 0.90 18.86
N PRO A 249 0.17 1.16 19.19
CA PRO A 249 0.64 1.09 20.57
C PRO A 249 0.27 2.38 21.33
N VAL A 250 -0.59 2.29 22.32
CA VAL A 250 -0.81 3.34 23.32
C VAL A 250 0.22 3.14 24.44
N ILE A 251 1.17 4.05 24.56
CA ILE A 251 2.30 3.96 25.50
C ILE A 251 2.02 4.86 26.69
N PHE A 252 1.99 4.29 27.88
CA PHE A 252 1.92 5.00 29.15
C PHE A 252 3.31 5.15 29.73
N SER A 253 3.84 6.36 29.69
CA SER A 253 5.18 6.71 30.21
C SER A 253 5.19 8.10 30.83
N ASN A 254 6.23 8.39 31.61
CA ASN A 254 6.43 9.72 32.16
C ASN A 254 6.62 10.79 31.06
N GLU A 255 7.18 10.41 29.91
CA GLU A 255 7.35 11.30 28.77
C GLU A 255 5.98 11.67 28.17
N GLN A 256 5.14 10.66 27.89
CA GLN A 256 3.81 10.90 27.33
C GLN A 256 2.92 11.70 28.30
N ARG A 257 2.99 11.39 29.62
CA ARG A 257 2.28 12.19 30.62
C ARG A 257 2.70 13.66 30.57
N LYS A 258 4.01 13.96 30.55
CA LYS A 258 4.50 15.35 30.44
C LYS A 258 4.05 16.06 29.19
N ARG A 259 3.93 15.32 28.08
CA ARG A 259 3.51 15.87 26.78
C ARG A 259 2.02 16.16 26.70
N PHE A 260 1.17 15.33 27.31
CA PHE A 260 -0.27 15.36 27.13
C PHE A 260 -1.08 15.66 28.39
N ALA A 261 -0.55 15.50 29.61
CA ALA A 261 -1.19 16.02 30.81
C ALA A 261 -1.22 17.55 30.77
N ARG A 262 -2.37 18.12 30.94
CA ARG A 262 -2.62 19.57 30.96
C ARG A 262 -2.75 20.08 32.39
#